data_9ddb43bc4616c79152ba4e5aaea37ae4
#
_entry.id   9ddb43bc4616c79152ba4e5aaea37ae4
#
_cell.length_a   1.000
_cell.length_b   1.000
_cell.length_c   1.000
_cell.angle_alpha   90.00
_cell.angle_beta   90.00
_cell.angle_gamma   90.00
#
_symmetry.space_group_name_H-M   'P 1'
#
loop_
_entity.id
_entity.type
_entity.pdbx_description
1 polymer ?
#
loop_
_entity_poly.entity_id
_entity_poly.type
_entity_poly.pdbx_seq_one_letter_code
_entity_poly.pdbx_strand_id
1 'polypeptide(L)'
;MDLSNENMVHVKKDGIEYLQFKKLLEFKNLVHAYTLSVYGIDFNGKAEKSVTEHSYNMLCDALEINRKNVVKPHQTHTDCIKNVDNNYQKTSKEYLENVDGLLTSKPNTDLVLSFADCTPILLYDPVKNVIGNIHSGWRGTAQKIGQKAVQKMISDYGSKPEDIIACIGPCIEKCHFEVDEDVKNIFEQAFSYLNRNCDIIEKRENKYHIDTTLINRLMLEECGLQSTNIIESKICTVCNSNVIHSYRAQKDRAGRNIAVLGMTFEK
;
A
#
# COMPACT_ATOMS: atom_id res chain seq x y z
N MET A 1 4.29 22.11 2.64
CA MET A 1 3.69 21.37 3.78
C MET A 1 4.65 20.25 4.15
N ASP A 2 4.84 19.95 5.43
CA ASP A 2 5.62 18.78 5.86
C ASP A 2 4.64 17.76 6.45
N LEU A 3 4.72 16.51 5.97
CA LEU A 3 3.90 15.39 6.42
C LEU A 3 4.66 14.42 7.32
N SER A 4 5.87 14.81 7.77
CA SER A 4 6.61 14.01 8.75
C SER A 4 5.84 13.89 10.07
N ASN A 5 5.89 12.72 10.68
CA ASN A 5 5.30 12.46 11.98
C ASN A 5 6.13 11.42 12.75
N GLU A 6 5.58 10.84 13.82
CA GLU A 6 6.28 9.82 14.61
C GLU A 6 6.73 8.61 13.79
N ASN A 7 5.97 8.20 12.77
CA ASN A 7 6.19 7.00 11.95
C ASN A 7 6.74 7.29 10.54
N MET A 8 6.59 8.52 10.06
CA MET A 8 6.89 8.88 8.67
C MET A 8 7.96 9.96 8.58
N VAL A 9 8.75 9.91 7.52
CA VAL A 9 9.64 10.98 7.05
C VAL A 9 9.14 11.49 5.71
N HIS A 10 8.99 12.80 5.57
CA HIS A 10 8.71 13.46 4.30
C HIS A 10 10.04 13.84 3.64
N VAL A 11 10.32 13.24 2.50
CA VAL A 11 11.55 13.46 1.72
C VAL A 11 11.26 14.36 0.53
N LYS A 12 12.13 15.33 0.30
CA LYS A 12 12.15 16.20 -0.88
C LYS A 12 13.49 16.02 -1.57
N LYS A 13 13.49 15.41 -2.74
CA LYS A 13 14.72 15.10 -3.47
C LYS A 13 14.50 15.29 -4.97
N ASP A 14 15.35 16.08 -5.60
CA ASP A 14 15.45 16.20 -7.07
C ASP A 14 14.14 16.47 -7.81
N GLY A 15 13.24 17.29 -7.22
CA GLY A 15 11.95 17.65 -7.83
C GLY A 15 10.84 16.63 -7.65
N ILE A 16 11.02 15.63 -6.82
CA ILE A 16 9.96 14.72 -6.37
C ILE A 16 9.86 14.73 -4.84
N GLU A 17 8.63 14.58 -4.33
CA GLU A 17 8.40 14.44 -2.89
C GLU A 17 7.74 13.09 -2.61
N TYR A 18 8.17 12.44 -1.53
CA TYR A 18 7.64 11.14 -1.11
C TYR A 18 7.74 10.94 0.40
N LEU A 19 7.03 9.96 0.90
CA LEU A 19 7.02 9.57 2.31
C LEU A 19 7.73 8.23 2.49
N GLN A 20 8.46 8.08 3.58
CA GLN A 20 9.12 6.84 3.98
C GLN A 20 8.75 6.47 5.42
N PHE A 21 8.56 5.20 5.70
CA PHE A 21 8.39 4.69 7.05
C PHE A 21 9.72 4.66 7.78
N LYS A 22 9.81 5.31 8.94
CA LYS A 22 11.02 5.29 9.79
C LYS A 22 11.44 3.86 10.12
N LYS A 23 10.48 2.97 10.36
CA LYS A 23 10.74 1.56 10.66
C LYS A 23 11.44 0.83 9.53
N LEU A 24 11.06 1.06 8.29
CA LEU A 24 11.70 0.40 7.14
C LEU A 24 13.06 1.02 6.79
N LEU A 25 13.36 2.26 7.20
CA LEU A 25 14.68 2.88 7.06
C LEU A 25 15.75 2.24 7.95
N GLU A 26 15.37 1.45 8.96
CA GLU A 26 16.31 0.68 9.78
C GLU A 26 17.02 -0.43 8.96
N PHE A 27 16.46 -0.81 7.81
CA PHE A 27 16.95 -1.89 6.95
C PHE A 27 17.60 -1.32 5.69
N LYS A 28 18.93 -1.36 5.63
CA LYS A 28 19.73 -0.78 4.55
C LYS A 28 19.52 -1.45 3.18
N ASN A 29 19.07 -2.70 3.19
CA ASN A 29 18.75 -3.47 1.98
C ASN A 29 17.37 -3.18 1.42
N LEU A 30 16.56 -2.33 2.05
CA LEU A 30 15.24 -1.95 1.56
C LEU A 30 15.25 -0.58 0.88
N VAL A 31 14.48 -0.50 -0.19
CA VAL A 31 14.07 0.75 -0.84
C VAL A 31 12.55 0.83 -0.76
N HIS A 32 12.02 1.94 -0.25
CA HIS A 32 10.57 2.14 -0.20
C HIS A 32 10.21 3.62 -0.28
N ALA A 33 9.04 3.89 -0.83
CA ALA A 33 8.46 5.22 -0.90
C ALA A 33 6.94 5.16 -1.10
N TYR A 34 6.23 6.18 -0.61
CA TYR A 34 4.89 6.54 -1.03
C TYR A 34 4.95 7.94 -1.66
N THR A 35 4.68 8.06 -2.97
CA THR A 35 4.86 9.32 -3.70
C THR A 35 3.77 10.33 -3.41
N LEU A 36 4.11 11.61 -3.52
CA LEU A 36 3.20 12.74 -3.40
C LEU A 36 2.87 13.35 -4.78
N SER A 37 1.77 14.08 -4.87
CA SER A 37 1.23 14.68 -6.11
C SER A 37 1.73 16.11 -6.35
N VAL A 38 2.97 16.38 -5.99
CA VAL A 38 3.58 17.71 -6.18
C VAL A 38 4.31 17.79 -7.52
N TYR A 39 4.51 19.00 -8.03
CA TYR A 39 5.25 19.29 -9.26
C TYR A 39 4.73 18.52 -10.51
N GLY A 40 3.44 18.18 -10.56
CA GLY A 40 2.84 17.47 -11.70
C GLY A 40 3.15 15.97 -11.73
N ILE A 41 3.67 15.40 -10.65
CA ILE A 41 3.92 13.95 -10.52
C ILE A 41 2.59 13.19 -10.52
N ASP A 42 2.41 12.30 -11.48
CA ASP A 42 1.24 11.44 -11.62
C ASP A 42 1.62 10.08 -12.25
N PHE A 43 1.19 9.01 -11.60
CA PHE A 43 1.42 7.63 -12.06
C PHE A 43 0.16 6.99 -12.65
N ASN A 44 -0.85 7.80 -13.00
CA ASN A 44 -2.09 7.33 -13.60
C ASN A 44 -1.85 6.89 -15.05
N GLY A 45 -2.16 5.63 -15.36
CA GLY A 45 -2.05 5.14 -16.74
C GLY A 45 -3.01 5.81 -17.75
N LYS A 46 -3.95 6.65 -17.28
CA LYS A 46 -4.82 7.51 -18.11
C LYS A 46 -4.24 8.91 -18.32
N ALA A 47 -3.20 9.30 -17.59
CA ALA A 47 -2.48 10.54 -17.84
C ALA A 47 -1.73 10.46 -19.18
N GLU A 48 -1.29 11.61 -19.69
CA GLU A 48 -0.41 11.62 -20.85
C GLU A 48 0.82 10.76 -20.59
N LYS A 49 1.21 9.97 -21.58
CA LYS A 49 2.36 9.05 -21.46
C LYS A 49 3.63 9.78 -21.03
N SER A 50 3.85 10.98 -21.54
CA SER A 50 4.97 11.86 -21.17
C SER A 50 5.02 12.18 -19.68
N VAL A 51 3.87 12.47 -19.06
CA VAL A 51 3.76 12.75 -17.60
C VAL A 51 4.09 11.51 -16.79
N THR A 52 3.51 10.37 -17.15
CA THR A 52 3.75 9.11 -16.45
C THR A 52 5.22 8.67 -16.56
N GLU A 53 5.82 8.75 -17.76
CA GLU A 53 7.24 8.42 -17.97
C GLU A 53 8.16 9.38 -17.19
N HIS A 54 7.87 10.68 -17.20
CA HIS A 54 8.61 11.67 -16.41
C HIS A 54 8.54 11.32 -14.91
N SER A 55 7.35 11.06 -14.39
CA SER A 55 7.14 10.69 -12.98
C SER A 55 7.94 9.44 -12.56
N TYR A 56 7.97 8.41 -13.43
CA TYR A 56 8.77 7.23 -13.17
C TYR A 56 10.28 7.50 -13.21
N ASN A 57 10.77 8.32 -14.16
CA ASN A 57 12.18 8.66 -14.22
C ASN A 57 12.62 9.39 -12.97
N MET A 58 11.88 10.44 -12.57
CA MET A 58 12.14 11.19 -11.34
C MET A 58 12.19 10.28 -10.11
N LEU A 59 11.24 9.36 -10.00
CA LEU A 59 11.20 8.43 -8.87
C LEU A 59 12.38 7.45 -8.88
N CYS A 60 12.67 6.86 -10.05
CA CYS A 60 13.78 5.90 -10.17
C CYS A 60 15.12 6.56 -9.85
N ASP A 61 15.34 7.78 -10.30
CA ASP A 61 16.54 8.55 -10.00
C ASP A 61 16.62 8.89 -8.50
N ALA A 62 15.52 9.36 -7.91
CA ALA A 62 15.48 9.72 -6.49
C ALA A 62 15.70 8.53 -5.55
N LEU A 63 15.19 7.34 -5.91
CA LEU A 63 15.31 6.10 -5.13
C LEU A 63 16.53 5.25 -5.54
N GLU A 64 17.28 5.64 -6.58
CA GLU A 64 18.43 4.91 -7.12
C GLU A 64 18.06 3.48 -7.56
N ILE A 65 16.85 3.29 -8.10
CA ILE A 65 16.35 2.02 -8.61
C ILE A 65 16.35 1.97 -10.14
N ASN A 66 16.50 0.76 -10.68
CA ASN A 66 16.47 0.59 -12.13
C ASN A 66 15.03 0.40 -12.62
N ARG A 67 14.58 1.24 -13.55
CA ARG A 67 13.24 1.17 -14.14
C ARG A 67 12.88 -0.23 -14.68
N LYS A 68 13.89 -1.01 -15.09
CA LYS A 68 13.71 -2.40 -15.58
C LYS A 68 13.34 -3.38 -14.47
N ASN A 69 13.62 -3.05 -13.21
CA ASN A 69 13.32 -3.89 -12.05
C ASN A 69 11.89 -3.66 -11.50
N VAL A 70 11.22 -2.60 -11.97
CA VAL A 70 9.89 -2.25 -11.53
C VAL A 70 8.87 -3.26 -12.04
N VAL A 71 8.10 -3.84 -11.10
CA VAL A 71 6.99 -4.75 -11.35
C VAL A 71 5.70 -4.07 -10.91
N LYS A 72 4.79 -3.84 -11.85
CA LYS A 72 3.49 -3.20 -11.62
C LYS A 72 2.36 -4.03 -12.20
N PRO A 73 1.37 -4.45 -11.42
CA PRO A 73 0.20 -5.19 -11.89
C PRO A 73 -0.90 -4.25 -12.42
N HIS A 74 -1.86 -4.83 -13.08
CA HIS A 74 -3.16 -4.20 -13.36
C HIS A 74 -4.12 -4.49 -12.20
N GLN A 75 -4.30 -3.50 -11.32
CA GLN A 75 -5.15 -3.56 -10.13
C GLN A 75 -6.62 -3.34 -10.49
N THR A 76 -7.50 -4.20 -9.99
CA THR A 76 -8.95 -4.12 -10.22
C THR A 76 -9.77 -4.29 -8.93
N HIS A 77 -9.14 -4.07 -7.77
CA HIS A 77 -9.75 -4.15 -6.44
C HIS A 77 -10.20 -5.58 -6.07
N THR A 78 -9.37 -6.56 -6.43
CA THR A 78 -9.52 -7.97 -6.06
C THR A 78 -8.79 -8.30 -4.75
N ASP A 79 -8.73 -9.58 -4.41
CA ASP A 79 -7.88 -10.14 -3.36
C ASP A 79 -6.76 -11.02 -3.92
N CYS A 80 -6.50 -10.91 -5.23
CA CYS A 80 -5.49 -11.69 -5.92
C CYS A 80 -4.08 -11.20 -5.60
N ILE A 81 -3.22 -12.12 -5.16
CA ILE A 81 -1.82 -11.86 -4.82
C ILE A 81 -0.92 -12.80 -5.62
N LYS A 82 0.12 -12.27 -6.23
CA LYS A 82 1.08 -13.02 -7.04
C LYS A 82 2.50 -12.94 -6.49
N ASN A 83 3.20 -14.08 -6.55
CA ASN A 83 4.63 -14.12 -6.33
C ASN A 83 5.35 -13.75 -7.64
N VAL A 84 6.35 -12.87 -7.56
CA VAL A 84 7.09 -12.41 -8.73
C VAL A 84 8.57 -12.81 -8.66
N ASP A 85 8.82 -14.06 -8.28
CA ASP A 85 10.15 -14.64 -8.17
C ASP A 85 10.65 -15.22 -9.52
N ASN A 86 10.61 -16.56 -9.66
CA ASN A 86 11.26 -17.23 -10.78
C ASN A 86 10.43 -17.32 -12.07
N ASN A 87 9.11 -17.29 -11.95
CA ASN A 87 8.19 -17.48 -13.08
C ASN A 87 7.70 -16.16 -13.69
N TYR A 88 8.16 -15.03 -13.13
CA TYR A 88 7.78 -13.73 -13.64
C TYR A 88 8.60 -13.43 -14.93
N GLN A 89 7.94 -13.59 -16.05
CA GLN A 89 8.41 -13.01 -17.31
C GLN A 89 7.77 -11.63 -17.46
N LYS A 90 8.58 -10.58 -17.47
CA LYS A 90 8.12 -9.17 -17.64
C LYS A 90 7.23 -8.96 -18.89
N THR A 91 7.19 -9.94 -19.77
CA THR A 91 6.40 -9.94 -21.01
C THR A 91 4.99 -10.48 -20.87
N SER A 92 4.66 -11.20 -19.81
CA SER A 92 3.32 -11.76 -19.60
C SER A 92 2.41 -10.77 -18.90
N LYS A 93 1.72 -9.93 -19.69
CA LYS A 93 0.66 -9.05 -19.15
C LYS A 93 -0.43 -9.85 -18.43
N GLU A 94 -0.76 -11.04 -18.92
CA GLU A 94 -1.80 -11.92 -18.36
C GLU A 94 -1.51 -12.33 -16.92
N TYR A 95 -0.24 -12.55 -16.57
CA TYR A 95 0.13 -12.96 -15.21
C TYR A 95 -0.18 -11.88 -14.16
N LEU A 96 -0.12 -10.60 -14.54
CA LEU A 96 -0.34 -9.45 -13.67
C LEU A 96 -1.72 -8.79 -13.86
N GLU A 97 -2.64 -9.42 -14.61
CA GLU A 97 -4.01 -8.94 -14.73
C GLU A 97 -4.82 -9.27 -13.47
N ASN A 98 -5.64 -8.31 -13.03
CA ASN A 98 -6.50 -8.44 -11.86
C ASN A 98 -5.74 -8.81 -10.58
N VAL A 99 -4.57 -8.21 -10.38
CA VAL A 99 -3.69 -8.48 -9.24
C VAL A 99 -3.58 -7.22 -8.38
N ASP A 100 -3.89 -7.37 -7.10
CA ASP A 100 -3.88 -6.30 -6.11
C ASP A 100 -2.83 -6.51 -5.00
N GLY A 101 -1.99 -7.53 -5.13
CA GLY A 101 -0.86 -7.77 -4.23
C GLY A 101 0.29 -8.48 -4.90
N LEU A 102 1.50 -8.09 -4.58
CA LEU A 102 2.73 -8.71 -5.07
C LEU A 102 3.62 -9.11 -3.89
N LEU A 103 4.23 -10.30 -3.99
CA LEU A 103 5.23 -10.79 -3.05
C LEU A 103 6.50 -11.20 -3.81
N THR A 104 7.67 -11.02 -3.21
CA THR A 104 8.93 -11.55 -3.75
C THR A 104 9.99 -11.72 -2.67
N SER A 105 10.86 -12.71 -2.87
CA SER A 105 12.13 -12.88 -2.14
C SER A 105 13.34 -12.46 -3.01
N LYS A 106 13.10 -11.98 -4.23
CA LYS A 106 14.17 -11.60 -5.16
C LYS A 106 14.67 -10.21 -4.92
N PRO A 107 15.96 -10.03 -4.69
CA PRO A 107 16.58 -8.70 -4.73
C PRO A 107 16.50 -8.11 -6.14
N ASN A 108 16.64 -6.79 -6.21
CA ASN A 108 16.51 -6.02 -7.44
C ASN A 108 15.17 -6.23 -8.16
N THR A 109 14.10 -6.39 -7.37
CA THR A 109 12.73 -6.44 -7.85
C THR A 109 11.93 -5.42 -7.05
N ASP A 110 11.45 -4.36 -7.72
CA ASP A 110 10.78 -3.25 -7.10
C ASP A 110 9.27 -3.38 -7.32
N LEU A 111 8.55 -3.74 -6.27
CA LEU A 111 7.10 -3.92 -6.28
C LEU A 111 6.41 -2.55 -6.23
N VAL A 112 5.61 -2.25 -7.25
CA VAL A 112 4.94 -0.95 -7.39
C VAL A 112 3.44 -1.12 -7.55
N LEU A 113 2.65 -0.49 -6.68
CA LEU A 113 1.20 -0.42 -6.78
C LEU A 113 0.72 1.02 -6.74
N SER A 114 -0.44 1.28 -7.37
CA SER A 114 -1.04 2.61 -7.52
C SER A 114 -2.18 2.83 -6.52
N PHE A 115 -2.26 4.07 -6.01
CA PHE A 115 -3.22 4.44 -4.97
C PHE A 115 -3.81 5.83 -5.22
N ALA A 116 -5.09 5.97 -4.86
CA ALA A 116 -5.78 7.22 -4.61
C ALA A 116 -6.91 6.87 -3.63
N ASP A 117 -6.63 7.01 -2.34
CA ASP A 117 -7.42 6.67 -1.15
C ASP A 117 -7.35 5.22 -0.65
N CYS A 118 -7.18 4.20 -1.51
CA CYS A 118 -7.03 2.81 -1.05
C CYS A 118 -5.80 2.64 -0.16
N THR A 119 -5.84 1.68 0.76
CA THR A 119 -4.81 1.45 1.79
C THR A 119 -3.63 0.65 1.23
N PRO A 120 -2.41 1.21 1.20
CA PRO A 120 -1.19 0.45 0.93
C PRO A 120 -0.80 -0.35 2.18
N ILE A 121 -0.42 -1.62 1.99
CA ILE A 121 0.22 -2.41 3.06
C ILE A 121 1.55 -2.91 2.52
N LEU A 122 2.64 -2.43 3.11
CA LEU A 122 3.99 -2.90 2.83
C LEU A 122 4.37 -3.94 3.88
N LEU A 123 4.76 -5.13 3.43
CA LEU A 123 5.15 -6.25 4.29
C LEU A 123 6.64 -6.54 4.10
N TYR A 124 7.35 -6.81 5.18
CA TYR A 124 8.74 -7.23 5.14
C TYR A 124 9.03 -8.29 6.21
N ASP A 125 9.61 -9.39 5.79
CA ASP A 125 10.20 -10.41 6.67
C ASP A 125 11.73 -10.32 6.57
N PRO A 126 12.41 -9.77 7.59
CA PRO A 126 13.87 -9.63 7.57
C PRO A 126 14.61 -10.97 7.74
N VAL A 127 13.95 -12.01 8.25
CA VAL A 127 14.55 -13.34 8.45
C VAL A 127 14.57 -14.13 7.14
N LYS A 128 13.47 -14.05 6.36
CA LYS A 128 13.34 -14.74 5.08
C LYS A 128 13.72 -13.88 3.88
N ASN A 129 13.96 -12.58 4.09
CA ASN A 129 14.16 -11.60 3.03
C ASN A 129 13.01 -11.64 2.00
N VAL A 130 11.79 -11.48 2.48
CA VAL A 130 10.58 -11.44 1.65
C VAL A 130 9.90 -10.10 1.81
N ILE A 131 9.54 -9.48 0.70
CA ILE A 131 8.76 -8.25 0.67
C ILE A 131 7.40 -8.47 0.04
N GLY A 132 6.43 -7.63 0.46
CA GLY A 132 5.09 -7.59 -0.12
C GLY A 132 4.58 -6.16 -0.25
N ASN A 133 3.94 -5.86 -1.36
CA ASN A 133 3.22 -4.60 -1.57
C ASN A 133 1.79 -4.93 -1.93
N ILE A 134 0.82 -4.47 -1.12
CA ILE A 134 -0.58 -4.88 -1.17
C ILE A 134 -1.47 -3.65 -1.32
N HIS A 135 -2.40 -3.72 -2.27
CA HIS A 135 -3.44 -2.73 -2.48
C HIS A 135 -4.74 -3.18 -1.78
N SER A 136 -4.95 -2.71 -0.56
CA SER A 136 -6.15 -2.98 0.21
C SER A 136 -7.20 -1.88 -0.04
N GLY A 137 -7.84 -1.89 -1.22
CA GLY A 137 -9.06 -1.13 -1.46
C GLY A 137 -10.21 -1.70 -0.62
N TRP A 138 -11.33 -0.99 -0.47
CA TRP A 138 -12.41 -1.43 0.44
C TRP A 138 -12.94 -2.84 0.13
N ARG A 139 -12.99 -3.24 -1.16
CA ARG A 139 -13.37 -4.61 -1.56
C ARG A 139 -12.31 -5.63 -1.16
N GLY A 140 -11.03 -5.33 -1.40
CA GLY A 140 -9.91 -6.17 -0.99
C GLY A 140 -9.82 -6.29 0.53
N THR A 141 -10.08 -5.20 1.27
CA THR A 141 -10.17 -5.21 2.74
C THR A 141 -11.28 -6.16 3.20
N ALA A 142 -12.50 -6.03 2.64
CA ALA A 142 -13.63 -6.90 2.98
C ALA A 142 -13.34 -8.38 2.63
N GLN A 143 -12.53 -8.64 1.61
CA GLN A 143 -12.05 -9.98 1.20
C GLN A 143 -10.77 -10.40 1.96
N LYS A 144 -10.30 -9.60 2.91
CA LYS A 144 -9.16 -9.90 3.80
C LYS A 144 -7.82 -10.06 3.05
N ILE A 145 -7.56 -9.21 2.05
CA ILE A 145 -6.35 -9.30 1.22
C ILE A 145 -5.06 -9.19 2.04
N GLY A 146 -5.00 -8.34 3.08
CA GLY A 146 -3.84 -8.24 3.98
C GLY A 146 -3.55 -9.55 4.71
N GLN A 147 -4.59 -10.21 5.24
CA GLN A 147 -4.48 -11.52 5.88
C GLN A 147 -4.01 -12.59 4.90
N LYS A 148 -4.58 -12.62 3.68
CA LYS A 148 -4.16 -13.54 2.61
C LYS A 148 -2.71 -13.35 2.21
N ALA A 149 -2.21 -12.11 2.22
CA ALA A 149 -0.82 -11.82 1.94
C ALA A 149 0.13 -12.42 3.00
N VAL A 150 -0.20 -12.26 4.28
CA VAL A 150 0.56 -12.87 5.37
C VAL A 150 0.53 -14.41 5.28
N GLN A 151 -0.65 -14.98 5.07
CA GLN A 151 -0.79 -16.44 4.89
C GLN A 151 0.06 -16.95 3.73
N LYS A 152 0.12 -16.19 2.63
CA LYS A 152 0.94 -16.53 1.47
C LYS A 152 2.43 -16.38 1.75
N MET A 153 2.85 -15.40 2.54
CA MET A 153 4.25 -15.31 3.01
C MET A 153 4.62 -16.53 3.87
N ILE A 154 3.71 -17.00 4.73
CA ILE A 154 3.91 -18.20 5.55
C ILE A 154 3.99 -19.45 4.67
N SER A 155 3.03 -19.67 3.77
CA SER A 155 2.93 -20.89 2.96
C SER A 155 4.04 -21.01 1.92
N ASP A 156 4.38 -19.92 1.24
CA ASP A 156 5.24 -19.94 0.06
C ASP A 156 6.70 -19.67 0.39
N TYR A 157 6.97 -18.93 1.49
CA TYR A 157 8.34 -18.52 1.87
C TYR A 157 8.77 -19.02 3.25
N GLY A 158 7.85 -19.62 4.02
CA GLY A 158 8.13 -20.09 5.36
C GLY A 158 8.37 -18.96 6.37
N SER A 159 7.77 -17.78 6.12
CA SER A 159 7.77 -16.65 7.05
C SER A 159 7.07 -17.03 8.36
N LYS A 160 7.49 -16.43 9.46
CA LYS A 160 6.76 -16.53 10.72
C LYS A 160 6.07 -15.19 10.99
N PRO A 161 4.81 -15.18 11.43
CA PRO A 161 4.08 -13.94 11.70
C PRO A 161 4.81 -12.96 12.63
N GLU A 162 5.47 -13.49 13.65
CA GLU A 162 6.24 -12.71 14.62
C GLU A 162 7.44 -11.95 14.02
N ASP A 163 7.97 -12.43 12.89
CA ASP A 163 9.11 -11.82 12.19
C ASP A 163 8.65 -10.75 11.17
N ILE A 164 7.37 -10.78 10.77
CA ILE A 164 6.85 -9.88 9.73
C ILE A 164 6.61 -8.48 10.28
N ILE A 165 7.13 -7.49 9.58
CA ILE A 165 6.85 -6.06 9.76
C ILE A 165 5.82 -5.65 8.72
N ALA A 166 4.75 -4.97 9.16
CA ALA A 166 3.70 -4.44 8.31
C ALA A 166 3.61 -2.92 8.45
N CYS A 167 3.64 -2.20 7.33
CA CYS A 167 3.49 -0.76 7.29
C CYS A 167 2.23 -0.39 6.51
N ILE A 168 1.23 0.18 7.19
CA ILE A 168 -0.04 0.64 6.61
C ILE A 168 0.14 2.09 6.20
N GLY A 169 0.16 2.34 4.88
CA GLY A 169 0.49 3.63 4.28
C GLY A 169 -0.67 4.64 4.26
N PRO A 170 -0.41 5.83 3.71
CA PRO A 170 -1.42 6.87 3.57
C PRO A 170 -2.64 6.37 2.80
N CYS A 171 -3.82 6.58 3.35
CA CYS A 171 -5.10 6.15 2.76
C CYS A 171 -6.23 7.08 3.20
N ILE A 172 -7.43 6.83 2.73
CA ILE A 172 -8.61 7.49 3.26
C ILE A 172 -8.89 6.94 4.67
N GLU A 173 -8.81 7.80 5.68
CA GLU A 173 -9.04 7.45 7.06
C GLU A 173 -10.54 7.53 7.43
N LYS A 174 -10.90 6.99 8.61
CA LYS A 174 -12.26 7.02 9.17
C LYS A 174 -12.91 8.41 9.10
N CYS A 175 -12.14 9.48 9.22
CA CYS A 175 -12.65 10.85 9.14
C CYS A 175 -13.34 11.18 7.82
N HIS A 176 -12.98 10.51 6.72
CA HIS A 176 -13.48 10.77 5.37
C HIS A 176 -14.01 9.53 4.62
N PHE A 177 -13.78 8.32 5.14
CA PHE A 177 -14.32 7.12 4.51
C PHE A 177 -15.79 6.92 4.89
N GLU A 178 -16.61 7.85 4.42
CA GLU A 178 -18.06 7.82 4.49
C GLU A 178 -18.64 6.91 3.42
N VAL A 179 -19.58 6.04 3.82
CA VAL A 179 -20.22 5.04 2.96
C VAL A 179 -21.72 4.95 3.24
N ASP A 180 -22.45 4.36 2.29
CA ASP A 180 -23.85 4.02 2.42
C ASP A 180 -24.03 2.66 3.12
N GLU A 181 -25.29 2.32 3.40
CA GLU A 181 -25.66 1.12 4.16
C GLU A 181 -25.23 -0.19 3.48
N ASP A 182 -25.23 -0.23 2.15
CA ASP A 182 -24.80 -1.39 1.37
C ASP A 182 -23.33 -1.77 1.65
N VAL A 183 -22.42 -0.81 1.61
CA VAL A 183 -21.00 -1.02 1.92
C VAL A 183 -20.82 -1.32 3.41
N LYS A 184 -21.53 -0.59 4.29
CA LYS A 184 -21.53 -0.85 5.74
C LYS A 184 -21.91 -2.30 6.04
N ASN A 185 -22.97 -2.83 5.42
CA ASN A 185 -23.45 -4.19 5.65
C ASN A 185 -22.39 -5.24 5.22
N ILE A 186 -21.64 -5.00 4.14
CA ILE A 186 -20.53 -5.85 3.71
C ILE A 186 -19.45 -5.92 4.81
N PHE A 187 -19.08 -4.76 5.38
CA PHE A 187 -18.07 -4.71 6.45
C PHE A 187 -18.59 -5.33 7.76
N GLU A 188 -19.84 -5.12 8.13
CA GLU A 188 -20.44 -5.79 9.29
C GLU A 188 -20.43 -7.31 9.15
N GLN A 189 -20.82 -7.81 7.98
CA GLN A 189 -20.79 -9.25 7.72
C GLN A 189 -19.36 -9.82 7.79
N ALA A 190 -18.39 -9.12 7.21
CA ALA A 190 -17.01 -9.58 7.16
C ALA A 190 -16.29 -9.51 8.51
N PHE A 191 -16.64 -8.51 9.35
CA PHE A 191 -15.88 -8.12 10.54
C PHE A 191 -16.70 -7.98 11.82
N SER A 192 -17.92 -8.56 11.89
CA SER A 192 -18.77 -8.52 13.10
C SER A 192 -18.06 -9.01 14.36
N TYR A 193 -17.12 -9.92 14.21
CA TYR A 193 -16.31 -10.46 15.30
C TYR A 193 -15.26 -9.46 15.82
N LEU A 194 -14.78 -8.51 14.99
CA LEU A 194 -13.87 -7.43 15.40
C LEU A 194 -14.60 -6.31 16.15
N ASN A 195 -15.87 -6.06 15.82
CA ASN A 195 -16.66 -4.97 16.40
C ASN A 195 -16.92 -5.12 17.90
N ARG A 196 -16.69 -6.28 18.47
CA ARG A 196 -16.93 -6.52 19.92
C ARG A 196 -16.00 -5.73 20.83
N ASN A 197 -14.84 -5.26 20.30
CA ASN A 197 -13.81 -4.60 21.08
C ASN A 197 -13.38 -3.23 20.51
N CYS A 198 -13.84 -2.83 19.32
CA CYS A 198 -13.40 -1.61 18.65
C CYS A 198 -14.50 -1.03 17.76
N ASP A 199 -14.65 0.29 17.75
CA ASP A 199 -15.59 1.00 16.86
C ASP A 199 -15.01 1.13 15.44
N ILE A 200 -14.98 0.02 14.69
CA ILE A 200 -14.54 0.02 13.29
C ILE A 200 -15.56 0.69 12.35
N ILE A 201 -16.82 0.75 12.75
CA ILE A 201 -17.91 1.41 12.02
C ILE A 201 -18.62 2.38 12.97
N GLU A 202 -18.70 3.64 12.57
CA GLU A 202 -19.36 4.72 13.30
C GLU A 202 -20.49 5.29 12.44
N LYS A 203 -21.69 5.38 13.02
CA LYS A 203 -22.79 6.06 12.37
C LYS A 203 -22.70 7.57 12.63
N ARG A 204 -22.67 8.37 11.57
CA ARG A 204 -22.76 9.83 11.63
C ARG A 204 -23.93 10.28 10.76
N GLU A 205 -24.94 10.87 11.38
CA GLU A 205 -26.17 11.27 10.72
C GLU A 205 -26.80 10.11 9.93
N ASN A 206 -26.88 10.22 8.61
CA ASN A 206 -27.47 9.23 7.70
C ASN A 206 -26.42 8.37 6.97
N LYS A 207 -25.14 8.45 7.35
CA LYS A 207 -24.01 7.74 6.74
C LYS A 207 -23.22 6.96 7.77
N TYR A 208 -22.28 6.16 7.28
CA TYR A 208 -21.40 5.36 8.11
C TYR A 208 -19.94 5.70 7.77
N HIS A 209 -19.12 5.82 8.79
CA HIS A 209 -17.69 6.02 8.68
C HIS A 209 -16.96 4.74 9.09
N ILE A 210 -16.15 4.19 8.19
CA ILE A 210 -15.45 2.92 8.40
C ILE A 210 -13.95 3.17 8.58
N ASP A 211 -13.36 2.52 9.59
CA ASP A 211 -11.93 2.57 9.85
C ASP A 211 -11.21 1.41 9.16
N THR A 212 -10.85 1.60 7.90
CA THR A 212 -10.14 0.56 7.13
C THR A 212 -8.71 0.37 7.60
N THR A 213 -8.07 1.40 8.17
CA THR A 213 -6.73 1.29 8.76
C THR A 213 -6.76 0.37 9.97
N LEU A 214 -7.69 0.62 10.91
CA LEU A 214 -7.87 -0.23 12.09
C LEU A 214 -8.26 -1.66 11.72
N ILE A 215 -9.15 -1.85 10.74
CA ILE A 215 -9.54 -3.19 10.26
C ILE A 215 -8.32 -3.95 9.72
N ASN A 216 -7.51 -3.32 8.86
CA ASN A 216 -6.30 -3.96 8.33
C ASN A 216 -5.33 -4.30 9.45
N ARG A 217 -5.12 -3.40 10.43
CA ARG A 217 -4.30 -3.66 11.62
C ARG A 217 -4.79 -4.89 12.38
N LEU A 218 -6.06 -4.94 12.75
CA LEU A 218 -6.64 -6.04 13.52
C LEU A 218 -6.53 -7.37 12.77
N MET A 219 -6.74 -7.38 11.45
CA MET A 219 -6.55 -8.58 10.63
C MET A 219 -5.09 -9.08 10.63
N LEU A 220 -4.12 -8.16 10.62
CA LEU A 220 -2.71 -8.52 10.69
C LEU A 220 -2.34 -9.08 12.08
N GLU A 221 -2.88 -8.49 13.15
CA GLU A 221 -2.72 -9.01 14.52
C GLU A 221 -3.35 -10.41 14.67
N GLU A 222 -4.51 -10.66 14.06
CA GLU A 222 -5.13 -12.01 14.03
C GLU A 222 -4.29 -13.04 13.27
N CYS A 223 -3.46 -12.61 12.32
CA CYS A 223 -2.49 -13.49 11.67
C CYS A 223 -1.28 -13.81 12.55
N GLY A 224 -1.18 -13.20 13.73
CA GLY A 224 -0.08 -13.41 14.68
C GLY A 224 1.05 -12.40 14.54
N LEU A 225 0.90 -11.33 13.75
CA LEU A 225 1.89 -10.25 13.76
C LEU A 225 1.87 -9.55 15.12
N GLN A 226 3.05 -9.21 15.62
CA GLN A 226 3.15 -8.44 16.85
C GLN A 226 2.67 -7.00 16.60
N SER A 227 1.88 -6.45 17.51
CA SER A 227 1.35 -5.08 17.38
C SER A 227 2.44 -4.01 17.25
N THR A 228 3.63 -4.25 17.82
CA THR A 228 4.82 -3.41 17.69
C THR A 228 5.45 -3.44 16.29
N ASN A 229 5.15 -4.47 15.50
CA ASN A 229 5.61 -4.62 14.12
C ASN A 229 4.59 -4.10 13.10
N ILE A 230 3.44 -3.58 13.55
CA ILE A 230 2.43 -2.98 12.67
C ILE A 230 2.47 -1.47 12.84
N ILE A 231 2.97 -0.78 11.81
CA ILE A 231 3.19 0.66 11.80
C ILE A 231 2.20 1.33 10.87
N GLU A 232 1.45 2.30 11.38
CA GLU A 232 0.48 3.10 10.62
C GLU A 232 1.07 4.45 10.24
N SER A 233 0.79 4.91 9.01
CA SER A 233 1.23 6.24 8.56
C SER A 233 0.53 7.38 9.29
N LYS A 234 -0.72 7.18 9.72
CA LYS A 234 -1.60 8.19 10.32
C LYS A 234 -1.79 9.43 9.41
N ILE A 235 -1.83 9.20 8.10
CA ILE A 235 -1.98 10.26 7.08
C ILE A 235 -3.22 9.98 6.24
N CYS A 236 -4.26 10.82 6.41
CA CYS A 236 -5.45 10.77 5.57
C CYS A 236 -5.19 11.45 4.22
N THR A 237 -5.44 10.74 3.12
CA THR A 237 -5.24 11.25 1.75
C THR A 237 -6.20 12.39 1.43
N VAL A 238 -7.43 12.36 1.93
CA VAL A 238 -8.44 13.41 1.71
C VAL A 238 -8.07 14.69 2.46
N CYS A 239 -7.64 14.58 3.73
CA CYS A 239 -7.16 15.73 4.51
C CYS A 239 -5.97 16.43 3.84
N ASN A 240 -5.18 15.67 3.09
CA ASN A 240 -3.93 16.15 2.44
C ASN A 240 -4.04 16.14 0.90
N SER A 241 -5.25 16.28 0.36
CA SER A 241 -5.52 16.18 -1.10
C SER A 241 -4.89 17.31 -1.94
N ASN A 242 -4.31 18.29 -1.30
CA ASN A 242 -3.47 19.32 -1.94
C ASN A 242 -2.06 18.84 -2.33
N VAL A 243 -1.57 17.75 -1.72
CA VAL A 243 -0.25 17.16 -1.98
C VAL A 243 -0.29 15.63 -2.16
N ILE A 244 -1.47 15.00 -2.04
CA ILE A 244 -1.69 13.57 -2.26
C ILE A 244 -2.88 13.41 -3.19
N HIS A 245 -2.75 12.59 -4.24
CA HIS A 245 -3.91 12.26 -5.06
C HIS A 245 -4.96 11.51 -4.24
N SER A 246 -6.19 12.01 -4.28
CA SER A 246 -7.35 11.44 -3.60
C SER A 246 -8.54 11.36 -4.55
N TYR A 247 -9.05 10.15 -4.78
CA TYR A 247 -10.26 9.98 -5.60
C TYR A 247 -11.50 10.58 -4.91
N ARG A 248 -11.61 10.47 -3.59
CA ARG A 248 -12.72 11.03 -2.82
C ARG A 248 -12.79 12.56 -2.98
N ALA A 249 -11.67 13.25 -2.92
CA ALA A 249 -11.60 14.70 -3.02
C ALA A 249 -11.66 15.20 -4.48
N GLN A 250 -10.99 14.51 -5.41
CA GLN A 250 -10.73 15.00 -6.76
C GLN A 250 -11.60 14.32 -7.85
N LYS A 251 -12.25 13.18 -7.52
CA LYS A 251 -13.09 12.38 -8.42
C LYS A 251 -12.33 11.99 -9.70
N ASP A 252 -12.91 12.19 -10.86
CA ASP A 252 -12.32 11.80 -12.15
C ASP A 252 -11.03 12.56 -12.51
N ARG A 253 -10.72 13.64 -11.79
CA ARG A 253 -9.46 14.39 -11.93
C ARG A 253 -8.33 13.83 -11.09
N ALA A 254 -8.61 12.83 -10.26
CA ALA A 254 -7.59 12.24 -9.40
C ALA A 254 -6.52 11.50 -10.23
N GLY A 255 -5.27 11.92 -10.05
CA GLY A 255 -4.12 11.15 -10.48
C GLY A 255 -3.89 9.91 -9.60
N ARG A 256 -2.67 9.39 -9.63
CA ARG A 256 -2.27 8.26 -8.77
C ARG A 256 -0.94 8.53 -8.09
N ASN A 257 -0.92 8.28 -6.79
CA ASN A 257 0.31 8.03 -6.05
C ASN A 257 0.73 6.57 -6.28
N ILE A 258 1.98 6.25 -6.03
CA ILE A 258 2.42 4.85 -5.95
C ILE A 258 3.12 4.57 -4.62
N ALA A 259 2.96 3.35 -4.14
CA ALA A 259 3.83 2.79 -3.13
C ALA A 259 4.85 1.88 -3.82
N VAL A 260 6.10 2.02 -3.42
CA VAL A 260 7.23 1.21 -3.88
C VAL A 260 7.81 0.46 -2.70
N LEU A 261 8.14 -0.82 -2.91
CA LEU A 261 8.96 -1.60 -1.99
C LEU A 261 9.88 -2.51 -2.79
N GLY A 262 11.17 -2.35 -2.61
CA GLY A 262 12.21 -3.13 -3.25
C GLY A 262 13.25 -3.62 -2.25
N MET A 263 13.98 -4.69 -2.61
CA MET A 263 15.15 -5.14 -1.90
C MET A 263 16.38 -5.05 -2.81
N THR A 264 17.49 -4.59 -2.25
CA THR A 264 18.80 -4.66 -2.87
C THR A 264 19.64 -5.77 -2.25
N PHE A 265 20.68 -6.20 -2.93
CA PHE A 265 21.74 -6.93 -2.23
C PHE A 265 22.42 -5.98 -1.25
N GLU A 266 22.77 -6.44 -0.06
CA GLU A 266 23.67 -5.68 0.82
C GLU A 266 24.95 -5.35 0.02
N LYS A 267 25.25 -4.03 0.00
CA LYS A 267 26.52 -3.53 -0.54
C LYS A 267 27.60 -3.69 0.50
#